data_aebfb2124f3556065d1d5c6aa8fbfa25
#
_entry.id   aebfb2124f3556065d1d5c6aa8fbfa25
#
_cell.length_a   1.000
_cell.length_b   1.000
_cell.length_c   1.000
_cell.angle_alpha   90.00
_cell.angle_beta   90.00
_cell.angle_gamma   90.00
#
_symmetry.space_group_name_H-M   'P 1'
#
loop_
_entity.id
_entity.type
_entity.pdbx_description
1 polymer ?
#
loop_
_entity_poly.entity_id
_entity_poly.type
_entity_poly.pdbx_seq_one_letter_code
_entity_poly.pdbx_strand_id
1 'polypeptide(L)'
;MIKGTNSKLMSLLLCIFMTVTASAEEELVKFGDFETWITREIKESVLVGGKKQTLYEVGPTGTFNGARAFTNQGGCPWANSNVYAKVCGVVKTNVSVYPDEHGSGKCAKLYSHIVKCKAVGIINISVFAAGSLFTGTMVEPITSSSNPMSKINVGIPCTRKPKALKFDYKYYNDGSANRIRETGFSKRKTISGKDMGECVCLLQKRWEDKDGNMHAKRVGTMRVRFDKNTNGWVEGKSFPIHYGDITKESFYQDWMGLVQGDRTYYCLNSKGENVPLQEEGWASADENPTHIIIKFDSSHGGAYIGTVGNTLWVDNVKLVY
;
A
#
# COMPACT_ATOMS: atom_id res chain seq x y z
N MET A 1 43.53 -81.49 -6.53
CA MET A 1 42.44 -80.95 -7.39
C MET A 1 41.48 -80.27 -6.51
N ILE A 2 41.60 -78.91 -6.35
CA ILE A 2 40.60 -78.12 -5.63
C ILE A 2 40.34 -76.85 -6.47
N LYS A 3 39.15 -76.72 -6.94
CA LYS A 3 38.62 -75.60 -7.80
C LYS A 3 38.37 -74.36 -6.92
N GLY A 4 39.01 -73.27 -7.27
CA GLY A 4 38.73 -71.97 -6.67
C GLY A 4 37.46 -71.32 -7.25
N THR A 5 36.58 -70.87 -6.41
CA THR A 5 35.42 -70.10 -6.73
C THR A 5 35.69 -68.61 -6.54
N ASN A 6 35.72 -67.87 -7.64
CA ASN A 6 35.84 -66.40 -7.63
C ASN A 6 34.48 -65.80 -7.27
N SER A 7 34.40 -65.18 -6.10
CA SER A 7 33.27 -64.33 -5.71
C SER A 7 33.51 -62.93 -6.23
N LYS A 8 32.75 -62.48 -7.23
CA LYS A 8 32.67 -61.09 -7.68
C LYS A 8 31.77 -60.31 -6.74
N LEU A 9 32.40 -59.50 -5.89
CA LEU A 9 31.70 -58.53 -5.04
C LEU A 9 31.27 -57.33 -5.93
N MET A 10 29.99 -57.27 -6.25
CA MET A 10 29.40 -56.14 -7.02
C MET A 10 29.00 -55.06 -6.03
N SER A 11 29.85 -54.02 -5.88
CA SER A 11 29.56 -52.82 -5.10
C SER A 11 28.49 -52.01 -5.82
N LEU A 12 27.25 -52.00 -5.28
CA LEU A 12 26.17 -51.13 -5.71
C LEU A 12 26.37 -49.74 -5.09
N LEU A 13 26.89 -48.79 -5.89
CA LEU A 13 27.03 -47.39 -5.48
C LEU A 13 25.67 -46.75 -5.53
N LEU A 14 24.99 -46.60 -4.38
CA LEU A 14 23.72 -45.91 -4.26
C LEU A 14 23.99 -44.40 -4.25
N CYS A 15 23.92 -43.75 -5.41
CA CYS A 15 23.93 -42.27 -5.50
C CYS A 15 22.62 -41.71 -4.92
N ILE A 16 22.66 -41.30 -3.66
CA ILE A 16 21.55 -40.50 -3.06
C ILE A 16 21.65 -39.09 -3.67
N PHE A 17 20.84 -38.81 -4.66
CA PHE A 17 20.59 -37.45 -5.09
C PHE A 17 19.81 -36.71 -3.99
N MET A 18 20.47 -35.97 -3.13
CA MET A 18 19.83 -34.97 -2.29
C MET A 18 19.39 -33.85 -3.21
N THR A 19 18.13 -33.85 -3.56
CA THR A 19 17.50 -32.66 -4.14
C THR A 19 17.43 -31.60 -3.06
N VAL A 20 18.37 -30.67 -3.07
CA VAL A 20 18.28 -29.43 -2.30
C VAL A 20 17.15 -28.63 -2.94
N THR A 21 15.95 -28.73 -2.40
CA THR A 21 14.88 -27.80 -2.72
C THR A 21 15.31 -26.45 -2.14
N ALA A 22 15.76 -25.54 -2.99
CA ALA A 22 15.95 -24.15 -2.61
C ALA A 22 14.59 -23.61 -2.15
N SER A 23 14.40 -23.52 -0.86
CA SER A 23 13.23 -22.81 -0.30
C SER A 23 13.33 -21.35 -0.75
N ALA A 24 12.25 -20.82 -1.32
CA ALA A 24 12.21 -19.41 -1.63
C ALA A 24 12.43 -18.61 -0.34
N GLU A 25 13.36 -17.65 -0.38
CA GLU A 25 13.62 -16.76 0.75
C GLU A 25 12.43 -15.83 0.93
N GLU A 26 11.77 -15.89 2.09
CA GLU A 26 10.70 -14.97 2.48
C GLU A 26 11.25 -13.93 3.46
N GLU A 27 11.10 -12.67 3.16
CA GLU A 27 11.52 -11.56 4.01
C GLU A 27 10.31 -10.71 4.41
N LEU A 28 10.03 -10.62 5.71
CA LEU A 28 8.99 -9.75 6.23
C LEU A 28 9.35 -8.29 5.92
N VAL A 29 8.46 -7.55 5.28
CA VAL A 29 8.59 -6.09 5.19
C VAL A 29 8.54 -5.54 6.62
N LYS A 30 9.51 -4.73 7.00
CA LYS A 30 9.62 -4.23 8.37
C LYS A 30 8.28 -3.67 8.87
N PHE A 31 7.81 -4.12 10.04
CA PHE A 31 6.47 -3.86 10.58
C PHE A 31 5.29 -4.32 9.69
N GLY A 32 5.53 -5.22 8.74
CA GLY A 32 4.48 -5.76 7.86
C GLY A 32 3.63 -6.86 8.50
N ASP A 33 3.91 -7.20 9.75
CA ASP A 33 3.08 -8.01 10.66
C ASP A 33 2.06 -7.17 11.44
N PHE A 34 2.10 -5.86 11.32
CA PHE A 34 1.19 -4.89 11.94
C PHE A 34 0.88 -5.12 13.42
N GLU A 35 1.77 -5.76 14.17
CA GLU A 35 1.58 -6.05 15.60
C GLU A 35 1.68 -4.80 16.49
N THR A 36 2.46 -3.81 16.06
CA THR A 36 2.74 -2.63 16.88
C THR A 36 2.30 -1.33 16.22
N TRP A 37 1.69 -0.46 17.04
CA TRP A 37 1.09 0.79 16.58
C TRP A 37 1.43 1.95 17.50
N ILE A 38 1.61 3.11 16.89
CA ILE A 38 1.69 4.40 17.56
C ILE A 38 0.29 5.02 17.58
N THR A 39 -0.18 5.47 18.72
CA THR A 39 -1.40 6.27 18.83
C THR A 39 -1.08 7.75 18.77
N ARG A 40 -1.83 8.51 17.96
CA ARG A 40 -1.73 9.96 17.86
C ARG A 40 -2.99 10.61 18.42
N GLU A 41 -2.85 11.36 19.50
CA GLU A 41 -3.96 12.03 20.16
C GLU A 41 -4.08 13.47 19.69
N ILE A 42 -5.12 13.79 18.91
CA ILE A 42 -5.32 15.10 18.32
C ILE A 42 -6.67 15.68 18.76
N LYS A 43 -6.64 16.89 19.32
CA LYS A 43 -7.87 17.64 19.61
C LYS A 43 -8.27 18.45 18.37
N GLU A 44 -9.42 18.13 17.82
CA GLU A 44 -10.03 18.90 16.73
C GLU A 44 -10.46 20.29 17.22
N SER A 45 -10.55 21.24 16.29
CA SER A 45 -11.02 22.60 16.61
C SER A 45 -12.46 22.57 17.10
N VAL A 46 -12.81 23.44 18.06
CA VAL A 46 -14.17 23.58 18.61
C VAL A 46 -15.20 23.84 17.51
N LEU A 47 -14.81 24.62 16.50
CA LEU A 47 -15.64 24.92 15.32
C LEU A 47 -16.14 23.69 14.54
N VAL A 48 -15.44 22.55 14.66
CA VAL A 48 -15.79 21.28 13.99
C VAL A 48 -16.10 20.17 14.97
N GLY A 49 -16.48 20.54 16.21
CA GLY A 49 -16.96 19.63 17.25
C GLY A 49 -16.02 19.45 18.45
N GLY A 50 -14.77 19.92 18.40
CA GLY A 50 -13.84 19.94 19.56
C GLY A 50 -13.45 18.58 20.10
N LYS A 51 -13.68 17.49 19.37
CA LYS A 51 -13.46 16.12 19.82
C LYS A 51 -11.98 15.80 19.87
N LYS A 52 -11.58 14.98 20.84
CA LYS A 52 -10.29 14.32 20.85
C LYS A 52 -10.39 13.07 19.96
N GLN A 53 -9.48 12.94 19.01
CA GLN A 53 -9.44 11.83 18.07
C GLN A 53 -8.10 11.09 18.22
N THR A 54 -8.16 9.77 18.14
CA THR A 54 -6.99 8.90 18.11
C THR A 54 -6.75 8.46 16.66
N LEU A 55 -5.58 8.80 16.13
CA LEU A 55 -5.08 8.29 14.85
C LEU A 55 -4.09 7.16 15.16
N TYR A 56 -3.98 6.23 14.24
CA TYR A 56 -3.10 5.07 14.36
C TYR A 56 -2.05 5.08 13.26
N GLU A 57 -0.78 4.92 13.64
CA GLU A 57 0.34 4.80 12.71
C GLU A 57 1.06 3.47 12.96
N VAL A 58 1.49 2.80 11.90
CA VAL A 58 2.31 1.59 12.03
C VAL A 58 3.70 1.98 12.56
N GLY A 59 4.20 1.27 13.54
CA GLY A 59 5.52 1.56 14.14
C GLY A 59 5.66 1.02 15.56
N PRO A 60 6.76 1.33 16.25
CA PRO A 60 6.97 0.89 17.63
C PRO A 60 5.88 1.45 18.54
N THR A 61 5.37 0.63 19.46
CA THR A 61 4.31 1.03 20.38
C THR A 61 4.66 2.32 21.11
N GLY A 62 3.76 3.30 21.05
CA GLY A 62 3.98 4.61 21.67
C GLY A 62 2.80 5.55 21.49
N THR A 63 2.91 6.73 22.10
CA THR A 63 1.89 7.79 22.00
C THR A 63 2.54 9.09 21.55
N PHE A 64 1.91 9.74 20.58
CA PHE A 64 2.32 10.99 20.00
C PHE A 64 1.20 12.02 20.17
N ASN A 65 1.43 13.04 20.98
CA ASN A 65 0.40 13.99 21.36
C ASN A 65 0.46 15.29 20.55
N GLY A 66 -0.72 15.83 20.23
CA GLY A 66 -0.91 17.14 19.63
C GLY A 66 -1.02 17.14 18.11
N ALA A 67 -1.61 18.22 17.59
CA ALA A 67 -1.82 18.47 16.16
C ALA A 67 -0.52 18.96 15.50
N ARG A 68 0.40 18.04 15.23
CA ARG A 68 1.66 18.29 14.53
C ARG A 68 1.91 17.21 13.49
N ALA A 69 2.70 17.54 12.46
CA ALA A 69 3.07 16.60 11.40
C ALA A 69 3.73 15.35 12.01
N PHE A 70 3.37 14.20 11.47
CA PHE A 70 3.93 12.92 11.88
C PHE A 70 5.08 12.53 10.95
N THR A 71 6.10 11.94 11.53
CA THR A 71 7.21 11.32 10.80
C THR A 71 7.31 9.88 11.26
N ASN A 72 7.47 8.94 10.32
CA ASN A 72 7.59 7.53 10.63
C ASN A 72 8.67 7.27 11.68
N GLN A 73 8.37 6.41 12.66
CA GLN A 73 9.24 6.12 13.79
C GLN A 73 9.87 4.73 13.67
N GLY A 74 10.99 4.50 14.35
CA GLY A 74 11.65 3.19 14.41
C GLY A 74 12.12 2.63 13.06
N GLY A 75 12.24 3.48 12.04
CA GLY A 75 12.54 3.06 10.66
C GLY A 75 11.38 2.28 10.02
N CYS A 76 10.15 2.54 10.44
CA CYS A 76 8.95 1.99 9.82
C CYS A 76 8.82 2.54 8.40
N PRO A 77 8.63 1.68 7.37
CA PRO A 77 8.46 2.13 6.00
C PRO A 77 7.00 2.51 5.67
N TRP A 78 6.05 2.25 6.58
CA TRP A 78 4.63 2.39 6.32
C TRP A 78 4.10 3.76 6.70
N ALA A 79 3.27 4.31 5.83
CA ALA A 79 2.39 5.44 6.09
C ALA A 79 0.96 5.07 5.70
N ASN A 80 -0.01 5.83 6.17
CA ASN A 80 -1.41 5.54 5.91
C ASN A 80 -2.26 6.80 5.74
N SER A 81 -3.53 6.64 5.43
CA SER A 81 -4.49 7.73 5.21
C SER A 81 -5.06 8.35 6.49
N ASN A 82 -4.54 8.00 7.67
CA ASN A 82 -4.86 8.69 8.90
C ASN A 82 -4.09 10.01 8.94
N VAL A 83 -4.79 11.11 8.84
CA VAL A 83 -4.14 12.42 8.71
C VAL A 83 -4.82 13.48 9.56
N TYR A 84 -4.05 14.49 9.93
CA TYR A 84 -4.63 15.73 10.39
C TYR A 84 -4.53 16.82 9.32
N ALA A 85 -5.63 17.53 9.16
CA ALA A 85 -5.73 18.69 8.29
C ALA A 85 -5.79 19.96 9.11
N LYS A 86 -5.16 21.02 8.61
CA LYS A 86 -5.24 22.37 9.17
C LYS A 86 -5.53 23.36 8.05
N VAL A 87 -6.82 23.66 7.86
CA VAL A 87 -7.30 24.57 6.80
C VAL A 87 -7.84 25.83 7.44
N CYS A 88 -7.32 27.00 7.07
CA CYS A 88 -7.69 28.29 7.67
C CYS A 88 -7.66 28.27 9.22
N GLY A 89 -6.68 27.61 9.80
CA GLY A 89 -6.53 27.48 11.26
C GLY A 89 -7.43 26.39 11.91
N VAL A 90 -8.37 25.80 11.17
CA VAL A 90 -9.27 24.76 11.69
C VAL A 90 -8.59 23.41 11.57
N VAL A 91 -8.43 22.73 12.70
CA VAL A 91 -7.88 21.36 12.79
C VAL A 91 -9.01 20.34 12.65
N LYS A 92 -8.87 19.44 11.70
CA LYS A 92 -9.75 18.27 11.48
C LYS A 92 -8.91 17.04 11.22
N THR A 93 -9.41 15.86 11.56
CA THR A 93 -8.74 14.57 11.36
C THR A 93 -9.53 13.65 10.45
N ASN A 94 -8.82 12.75 9.79
CA ASN A 94 -9.36 11.56 9.15
C ASN A 94 -8.74 10.32 9.80
N VAL A 95 -9.57 9.32 10.09
CA VAL A 95 -9.12 8.00 10.55
C VAL A 95 -9.82 6.95 9.70
N SER A 96 -9.07 6.27 8.86
CA SER A 96 -9.56 5.24 7.94
C SER A 96 -8.70 3.96 7.95
N VAL A 97 -7.64 3.95 8.75
CA VAL A 97 -6.79 2.79 9.01
C VAL A 97 -6.71 2.55 10.52
N TYR A 98 -6.92 1.30 10.93
CA TYR A 98 -7.02 0.91 12.33
C TYR A 98 -6.22 -0.37 12.58
N PRO A 99 -5.66 -0.58 13.79
CA PRO A 99 -5.36 -1.92 14.25
C PRO A 99 -6.68 -2.70 14.42
N ASP A 100 -6.72 -3.94 13.97
CA ASP A 100 -7.82 -4.89 14.20
C ASP A 100 -7.23 -6.27 14.55
N GLU A 101 -8.04 -7.26 14.84
CA GLU A 101 -7.58 -8.58 15.26
C GLU A 101 -7.37 -9.53 14.09
N HIS A 102 -6.29 -10.32 14.15
CA HIS A 102 -6.02 -11.46 13.31
C HIS A 102 -5.44 -12.60 14.15
N GLY A 103 -6.24 -13.64 14.38
CA GLY A 103 -5.88 -14.71 15.33
C GLY A 103 -5.64 -14.16 16.74
N SER A 104 -4.44 -14.36 17.28
CA SER A 104 -4.01 -13.81 18.58
C SER A 104 -3.24 -12.49 18.45
N GLY A 105 -2.98 -12.04 17.24
CA GLY A 105 -2.22 -10.83 16.91
C GLY A 105 -3.09 -9.71 16.35
N LYS A 106 -2.42 -8.74 15.73
CA LYS A 106 -3.07 -7.59 15.10
C LYS A 106 -2.83 -7.59 13.61
N CYS A 107 -3.70 -6.87 12.90
CA CYS A 107 -3.60 -6.60 11.48
C CYS A 107 -3.92 -5.13 11.18
N ALA A 108 -3.70 -4.70 9.96
CA ALA A 108 -4.13 -3.41 9.47
C ALA A 108 -5.51 -3.51 8.82
N LYS A 109 -6.51 -2.77 9.34
CA LYS A 109 -7.85 -2.64 8.77
C LYS A 109 -7.99 -1.31 8.04
N LEU A 110 -8.26 -1.36 6.75
CA LEU A 110 -8.45 -0.22 5.88
C LEU A 110 -9.95 -0.09 5.58
N TYR A 111 -10.54 1.06 5.90
CA TYR A 111 -11.99 1.27 5.85
C TYR A 111 -12.37 2.49 5.03
N SER A 112 -13.34 2.33 4.13
CA SER A 112 -13.89 3.40 3.29
C SER A 112 -15.10 4.06 3.95
N HIS A 113 -15.05 5.39 4.14
CA HIS A 113 -16.12 6.13 4.80
C HIS A 113 -16.28 7.57 4.29
N ILE A 114 -17.26 8.28 4.81
CA ILE A 114 -17.46 9.71 4.56
C ILE A 114 -16.92 10.52 5.73
N VAL A 115 -15.99 11.41 5.46
CA VAL A 115 -15.51 12.43 6.40
C VAL A 115 -16.36 13.66 6.25
N LYS A 116 -17.00 14.08 7.33
CA LYS A 116 -17.81 15.31 7.39
C LYS A 116 -17.10 16.35 8.24
N CYS A 117 -16.98 17.55 7.70
CA CYS A 117 -16.48 18.72 8.41
C CYS A 117 -17.54 19.83 8.30
N LYS A 118 -18.25 20.11 9.38
CA LYS A 118 -19.30 21.13 9.44
C LYS A 118 -18.96 22.14 10.52
N ALA A 119 -18.85 23.41 10.13
CA ALA A 119 -18.83 24.54 11.05
C ALA A 119 -19.93 25.51 10.60
N VAL A 120 -20.83 25.84 11.51
CA VAL A 120 -22.05 26.62 11.20
C VAL A 120 -21.70 27.93 10.48
N GLY A 121 -22.21 28.06 9.26
CA GLY A 121 -22.02 29.26 8.43
C GLY A 121 -20.66 29.42 7.75
N ILE A 122 -19.69 28.52 8.01
CA ILE A 122 -18.30 28.68 7.53
C ILE A 122 -17.84 27.49 6.69
N ILE A 123 -18.06 26.24 7.16
CA ILE A 123 -17.55 25.04 6.51
C ILE A 123 -18.69 24.00 6.41
N ASN A 124 -18.91 23.46 5.22
CA ASN A 124 -19.79 22.32 5.02
C ASN A 124 -19.15 21.40 3.97
N ILE A 125 -18.18 20.62 4.42
CA ILE A 125 -17.39 19.73 3.58
C ILE A 125 -17.75 18.29 3.89
N SER A 126 -17.94 17.49 2.85
CA SER A 126 -18.14 16.05 2.95
C SER A 126 -17.30 15.38 1.86
N VAL A 127 -16.36 14.53 2.26
CA VAL A 127 -15.44 13.86 1.34
C VAL A 127 -15.48 12.35 1.56
N PHE A 128 -15.43 11.60 0.45
CA PHE A 128 -15.16 10.17 0.53
C PHE A 128 -13.67 9.94 0.84
N ALA A 129 -13.39 9.14 1.85
CA ALA A 129 -12.05 8.73 2.25
C ALA A 129 -11.94 7.20 2.21
N ALA A 130 -11.04 6.68 1.40
CA ALA A 130 -10.65 5.29 1.45
C ALA A 130 -9.55 5.08 2.50
N GLY A 131 -9.54 3.92 3.15
CA GLY A 131 -8.39 3.46 3.91
C GLY A 131 -7.27 3.09 2.94
N SER A 132 -6.11 3.70 3.12
CA SER A 132 -4.89 3.44 2.35
C SER A 132 -3.72 3.22 3.28
N LEU A 133 -2.91 2.21 2.98
CA LEU A 133 -1.66 1.87 3.67
C LEU A 133 -0.59 1.69 2.61
N PHE A 134 0.56 2.36 2.73
CA PHE A 134 1.59 2.33 1.69
C PHE A 134 3.00 2.52 2.25
N THR A 135 3.99 2.04 1.51
CA THR A 135 5.40 2.33 1.82
C THR A 135 5.74 3.75 1.37
N GLY A 136 6.22 4.56 2.32
CA GLY A 136 6.51 5.98 2.10
C GLY A 136 6.19 6.84 3.31
N THR A 137 5.83 8.09 3.09
CA THR A 137 5.48 9.06 4.15
C THR A 137 4.29 9.93 3.76
N MET A 138 3.55 10.42 4.76
CA MET A 138 2.52 11.45 4.56
C MET A 138 3.12 12.85 4.68
N VAL A 139 2.62 13.78 3.87
CA VAL A 139 2.94 15.21 3.97
C VAL A 139 1.84 15.89 4.78
N GLU A 140 2.14 16.23 6.01
CA GLU A 140 1.21 16.87 6.95
C GLU A 140 1.71 18.26 7.41
N PRO A 141 0.81 19.16 7.82
CA PRO A 141 -0.65 19.05 7.80
C PRO A 141 -1.24 19.09 6.40
N ILE A 142 -2.41 18.46 6.22
CA ILE A 142 -3.18 18.63 4.99
C ILE A 142 -3.78 20.05 5.00
N THR A 143 -3.33 20.90 4.10
CA THR A 143 -3.76 22.31 4.02
C THR A 143 -4.83 22.56 2.96
N SER A 144 -5.04 21.60 2.06
CA SER A 144 -6.04 21.68 0.98
C SER A 144 -6.47 20.28 0.57
N SER A 145 -7.73 20.13 0.14
CA SER A 145 -8.25 18.92 -0.50
C SER A 145 -7.93 18.84 -2.00
N SER A 146 -7.37 19.90 -2.59
CA SER A 146 -6.90 19.86 -3.97
C SER A 146 -5.66 18.98 -4.10
N ASN A 147 -5.56 18.26 -5.23
CA ASN A 147 -4.44 17.38 -5.55
C ASN A 147 -3.99 16.49 -4.37
N PRO A 148 -4.83 15.55 -3.90
CA PRO A 148 -4.53 14.72 -2.73
C PRO A 148 -3.30 13.84 -2.93
N MET A 149 -2.94 13.50 -4.18
CA MET A 149 -1.73 12.73 -4.48
C MET A 149 -0.45 13.47 -4.10
N SER A 150 -0.44 14.81 -4.14
CA SER A 150 0.71 15.61 -3.71
C SER A 150 0.93 15.60 -2.19
N LYS A 151 0.09 14.93 -1.43
CA LYS A 151 0.22 14.80 0.03
C LYS A 151 0.86 13.48 0.46
N ILE A 152 1.24 12.65 -0.49
CA ILE A 152 1.94 11.38 -0.24
C ILE A 152 3.31 11.41 -0.92
N ASN A 153 4.33 10.95 -0.22
CA ASN A 153 5.63 10.60 -0.77
C ASN A 153 5.71 9.08 -0.80
N VAL A 154 5.64 8.46 -1.98
CA VAL A 154 5.52 7.01 -2.11
C VAL A 154 6.84 6.33 -2.43
N GLY A 155 6.98 5.13 -1.90
CA GLY A 155 8.07 4.21 -2.17
C GLY A 155 9.25 4.38 -1.23
N ILE A 156 10.01 3.32 -1.13
CA ILE A 156 11.22 3.20 -0.33
C ILE A 156 12.36 2.63 -1.20
N PRO A 157 13.62 2.84 -0.83
CA PRO A 157 14.76 2.26 -1.54
C PRO A 157 14.65 0.73 -1.59
N CYS A 158 14.89 0.15 -2.76
CA CYS A 158 14.93 -1.29 -2.98
C CYS A 158 15.75 -1.59 -4.23
N THR A 159 16.81 -2.38 -4.09
CA THR A 159 17.69 -2.79 -5.20
C THR A 159 17.58 -4.27 -5.53
N ARG A 160 16.85 -5.04 -4.71
CA ARG A 160 16.59 -6.46 -4.92
C ARG A 160 15.35 -6.67 -5.80
N LYS A 161 15.28 -7.83 -6.44
CA LYS A 161 14.17 -8.22 -7.34
C LYS A 161 13.38 -9.36 -6.73
N PRO A 162 12.36 -9.08 -5.90
CA PRO A 162 11.49 -10.13 -5.36
C PRO A 162 10.62 -10.74 -6.46
N LYS A 163 10.45 -12.06 -6.41
CA LYS A 163 9.57 -12.79 -7.36
C LYS A 163 8.08 -12.57 -7.09
N ALA A 164 7.73 -12.33 -5.82
CA ALA A 164 6.34 -12.14 -5.41
C ALA A 164 6.21 -11.24 -4.17
N LEU A 165 5.04 -10.66 -4.01
CA LEU A 165 4.53 -10.13 -2.74
C LEU A 165 3.59 -11.16 -2.13
N LYS A 166 3.83 -11.55 -0.87
CA LYS A 166 3.03 -12.52 -0.13
C LYS A 166 2.43 -11.84 1.09
N PHE A 167 1.13 -12.06 1.35
CA PHE A 167 0.45 -11.48 2.51
C PHE A 167 -0.84 -12.23 2.82
N ASP A 168 -1.36 -12.02 4.02
CA ASP A 168 -2.67 -12.45 4.46
C ASP A 168 -3.66 -11.31 4.24
N TYR A 169 -4.89 -11.63 3.83
CA TYR A 169 -5.91 -10.61 3.64
C TYR A 169 -7.33 -11.12 3.88
N LYS A 170 -8.19 -10.19 4.22
CA LYS A 170 -9.63 -10.36 4.25
C LYS A 170 -10.28 -9.15 3.59
N TYR A 171 -11.30 -9.36 2.77
CA TYR A 171 -11.97 -8.29 2.05
C TYR A 171 -13.49 -8.36 2.17
N TYR A 172 -14.09 -7.21 2.38
CA TYR A 172 -15.53 -7.01 2.40
C TYR A 172 -15.94 -5.84 1.51
N ASN A 173 -16.99 -6.06 0.72
CA ASN A 173 -17.67 -5.07 -0.13
C ASN A 173 -19.18 -5.26 0.06
N ASP A 174 -19.94 -4.17 0.15
CA ASP A 174 -21.39 -4.19 0.39
C ASP A 174 -22.21 -4.68 -0.82
N GLY A 175 -21.57 -4.93 -1.96
CA GLY A 175 -22.22 -5.39 -3.19
C GLY A 175 -22.79 -4.28 -4.06
N SER A 176 -22.63 -3.00 -3.70
CA SER A 176 -23.09 -1.86 -4.50
C SER A 176 -22.54 -1.92 -5.93
N ALA A 177 -23.46 -1.78 -6.92
CA ALA A 177 -23.11 -1.80 -8.33
C ALA A 177 -22.38 -0.52 -8.78
N ASN A 178 -22.45 0.54 -7.99
CA ASN A 178 -21.89 1.84 -8.30
C ASN A 178 -21.08 2.40 -7.14
N ARG A 179 -20.11 3.23 -7.47
CA ARG A 179 -19.33 4.05 -6.55
C ARG A 179 -19.92 5.43 -6.41
N ILE A 180 -19.47 6.18 -5.42
CA ILE A 180 -19.76 7.62 -5.30
C ILE A 180 -18.47 8.41 -5.53
N ARG A 181 -18.60 9.63 -6.04
CA ARG A 181 -17.57 10.67 -5.99
C ARG A 181 -18.04 11.79 -5.07
N GLU A 182 -17.25 12.09 -4.03
CA GLU A 182 -17.55 13.14 -3.06
C GLU A 182 -16.27 13.86 -2.66
N THR A 183 -16.08 15.07 -3.19
CA THR A 183 -14.80 15.82 -3.16
C THR A 183 -14.76 16.94 -2.12
N GLY A 184 -15.84 17.13 -1.38
CA GLY A 184 -15.98 18.18 -0.35
C GLY A 184 -16.76 19.41 -0.80
N PHE A 185 -16.52 19.91 -1.97
CA PHE A 185 -17.12 21.15 -2.46
C PHE A 185 -18.17 20.94 -3.57
N SER A 186 -18.21 19.77 -4.17
CA SER A 186 -19.19 19.43 -5.20
C SER A 186 -20.29 18.53 -4.65
N LYS A 187 -21.46 18.56 -5.31
CA LYS A 187 -22.51 17.57 -5.03
C LYS A 187 -21.98 16.15 -5.26
N ARG A 188 -22.41 15.23 -4.41
CA ARG A 188 -22.14 13.80 -4.61
C ARG A 188 -22.61 13.36 -6.00
N LYS A 189 -21.74 12.60 -6.69
CA LYS A 189 -22.05 12.01 -8.00
C LYS A 189 -21.95 10.50 -7.91
N THR A 190 -22.84 9.81 -8.63
CA THR A 190 -22.72 8.36 -8.85
C THR A 190 -21.72 8.10 -9.96
N ILE A 191 -20.82 7.15 -9.74
CA ILE A 191 -19.81 6.70 -10.71
C ILE A 191 -20.13 5.23 -11.01
N SER A 192 -20.37 4.91 -12.27
CA SER A 192 -20.67 3.56 -12.70
C SER A 192 -19.54 2.57 -12.37
N GLY A 193 -19.92 1.35 -12.07
CA GLY A 193 -19.03 0.22 -11.81
C GLY A 193 -18.76 -0.03 -10.33
N LYS A 194 -18.71 -1.32 -10.02
CA LYS A 194 -18.47 -1.86 -8.68
C LYS A 194 -17.11 -1.39 -8.16
N ASP A 195 -17.06 -1.10 -6.87
CA ASP A 195 -15.81 -0.82 -6.18
C ASP A 195 -15.09 -2.12 -5.78
N MET A 196 -13.77 -2.05 -5.66
CA MET A 196 -12.92 -3.17 -5.30
C MET A 196 -11.81 -2.67 -4.37
N GLY A 197 -11.33 -3.52 -3.46
CA GLY A 197 -10.06 -3.30 -2.81
C GLY A 197 -8.92 -3.47 -3.81
N GLU A 198 -7.76 -2.89 -3.53
CA GLU A 198 -6.60 -2.99 -4.43
C GLU A 198 -5.31 -3.20 -3.65
N CYS A 199 -4.43 -4.05 -4.17
CA CYS A 199 -3.02 -4.09 -3.75
C CYS A 199 -2.13 -3.83 -4.95
N VAL A 200 -1.12 -2.99 -4.74
CA VAL A 200 -0.14 -2.57 -5.74
C VAL A 200 1.26 -2.81 -5.21
N CYS A 201 2.10 -3.51 -5.99
CA CYS A 201 3.54 -3.59 -5.75
C CYS A 201 4.26 -3.22 -7.05
N LEU A 202 4.95 -2.08 -7.05
CA LEU A 202 5.66 -1.57 -8.22
C LEU A 202 7.14 -1.42 -7.89
N LEU A 203 7.99 -2.00 -8.72
CA LEU A 203 9.41 -1.73 -8.68
C LEU A 203 9.75 -0.72 -9.77
N GLN A 204 10.52 0.29 -9.41
CA GLN A 204 10.86 1.41 -10.29
C GLN A 204 12.35 1.68 -10.27
N LYS A 205 12.91 2.02 -11.42
CA LYS A 205 14.20 2.69 -11.53
C LYS A 205 13.93 4.18 -11.59
N ARG A 206 14.28 4.92 -10.53
CA ARG A 206 14.06 6.35 -10.38
C ARG A 206 15.34 7.12 -10.59
N TRP A 207 15.23 8.34 -11.13
CA TRP A 207 16.31 9.33 -11.20
C TRP A 207 15.72 10.73 -11.08
N GLU A 208 16.56 11.67 -10.72
CA GLU A 208 16.25 13.10 -10.67
C GLU A 208 17.00 13.80 -11.82
N ASP A 209 16.33 14.71 -12.52
CA ASP A 209 16.97 15.53 -13.53
C ASP A 209 17.62 16.78 -12.89
N LYS A 210 18.34 17.58 -13.68
CA LYS A 210 19.04 18.79 -13.24
C LYS A 210 18.10 19.86 -12.68
N ASP A 211 16.83 19.84 -13.03
CA ASP A 211 15.81 20.81 -12.60
C ASP A 211 15.09 20.35 -11.33
N GLY A 212 15.34 19.12 -10.86
CA GLY A 212 14.76 18.53 -9.67
C GLY A 212 13.46 17.77 -9.94
N ASN A 213 13.14 17.46 -11.21
CA ASN A 213 12.01 16.61 -11.55
C ASN A 213 12.37 15.15 -11.32
N MET A 214 11.41 14.41 -10.80
CA MET A 214 11.57 12.98 -10.52
C MET A 214 10.96 12.14 -11.65
N HIS A 215 11.76 11.23 -12.17
CA HIS A 215 11.41 10.33 -13.27
C HIS A 215 11.51 8.89 -12.82
N ALA A 216 10.79 7.99 -13.50
CA ALA A 216 10.88 6.56 -13.29
C ALA A 216 10.67 5.76 -14.58
N LYS A 217 11.29 4.57 -14.64
CA LYS A 217 10.86 3.46 -15.50
C LYS A 217 10.32 2.34 -14.64
N ARG A 218 9.23 1.70 -15.06
CA ARG A 218 8.63 0.55 -14.41
C ARG A 218 9.48 -0.69 -14.65
N VAL A 219 10.06 -1.24 -13.58
CA VAL A 219 10.89 -2.46 -13.62
C VAL A 219 10.06 -3.71 -13.38
N GLY A 220 9.16 -3.66 -12.39
CA GLY A 220 8.32 -4.79 -12.02
C GLY A 220 6.93 -4.34 -11.60
N THR A 221 5.94 -5.17 -11.89
CA THR A 221 4.52 -4.89 -11.62
C THR A 221 3.84 -6.09 -11.00
N MET A 222 3.23 -5.88 -9.85
CA MET A 222 2.14 -6.68 -9.32
C MET A 222 1.00 -5.73 -8.99
N ARG A 223 -0.19 -5.99 -9.49
CA ARG A 223 -1.37 -5.23 -9.17
C ARG A 223 -2.57 -6.15 -9.17
N VAL A 224 -3.31 -6.19 -8.08
CA VAL A 224 -4.48 -7.05 -7.92
C VAL A 224 -5.64 -6.26 -7.35
N ARG A 225 -6.84 -6.58 -7.82
CA ARG A 225 -8.09 -6.03 -7.30
C ARG A 225 -8.92 -7.14 -6.68
N PHE A 226 -9.47 -6.86 -5.51
CA PHE A 226 -10.33 -7.77 -4.77
C PHE A 226 -11.78 -7.43 -5.11
N ASP A 227 -12.42 -8.25 -5.94
CA ASP A 227 -13.77 -8.04 -6.46
C ASP A 227 -14.85 -8.84 -5.71
N LYS A 228 -14.45 -9.80 -4.88
CA LYS A 228 -15.32 -10.70 -4.14
C LYS A 228 -14.99 -10.67 -2.65
N ASN A 229 -16.04 -10.72 -1.83
CA ASN A 229 -15.88 -10.90 -0.40
C ASN A 229 -15.17 -12.23 -0.12
N THR A 230 -14.23 -12.19 0.83
CA THR A 230 -13.58 -13.41 1.31
C THR A 230 -14.45 -14.08 2.39
N ASN A 231 -14.44 -15.39 2.43
CA ASN A 231 -15.06 -16.15 3.51
C ASN A 231 -14.04 -16.37 4.65
N GLY A 232 -13.75 -15.29 5.41
CA GLY A 232 -12.67 -15.29 6.39
C GLY A 232 -11.35 -14.79 5.79
N TRP A 233 -10.25 -15.11 6.45
CA TRP A 233 -8.90 -14.78 6.03
C TRP A 233 -8.42 -15.68 4.89
N VAL A 234 -7.66 -15.12 3.98
CA VAL A 234 -6.89 -15.80 2.94
C VAL A 234 -5.43 -15.71 3.36
N GLU A 235 -4.93 -16.81 3.91
CA GLU A 235 -3.59 -16.87 4.52
C GLU A 235 -2.50 -17.09 3.48
N GLY A 236 -1.37 -16.41 3.65
CA GLY A 236 -0.12 -16.64 2.91
C GLY A 236 -0.27 -16.56 1.39
N LYS A 237 -1.17 -15.73 0.88
CA LYS A 237 -1.39 -15.62 -0.57
C LYS A 237 -0.22 -14.93 -1.23
N SER A 238 0.41 -15.62 -2.16
CA SER A 238 1.51 -15.11 -2.96
C SER A 238 1.00 -14.58 -4.30
N PHE A 239 1.45 -13.38 -4.67
CA PHE A 239 1.12 -12.69 -5.92
C PHE A 239 2.41 -12.43 -6.70
N PRO A 240 2.58 -12.99 -7.90
CA PRO A 240 3.82 -12.86 -8.66
C PRO A 240 4.04 -11.42 -9.10
N ILE A 241 5.31 -10.99 -9.11
CA ILE A 241 5.75 -9.72 -9.68
C ILE A 241 6.28 -10.00 -11.08
N HIS A 242 5.69 -9.33 -12.06
CA HIS A 242 6.06 -9.47 -13.47
C HIS A 242 7.04 -8.37 -13.87
N TYR A 243 8.13 -8.73 -14.50
CA TYR A 243 9.25 -7.84 -14.84
C TYR A 243 9.23 -7.44 -16.30
N GLY A 244 9.64 -6.19 -16.59
CA GLY A 244 9.63 -5.61 -17.93
C GLY A 244 8.26 -5.10 -18.37
N ASP A 245 8.11 -4.94 -19.68
CA ASP A 245 6.85 -4.52 -20.31
C ASP A 245 5.84 -5.67 -20.37
N ILE A 246 4.77 -5.54 -19.60
CA ILE A 246 3.71 -6.54 -19.46
C ILE A 246 2.50 -6.28 -20.37
N THR A 247 2.54 -5.24 -21.21
CA THR A 247 1.35 -4.81 -21.99
C THR A 247 0.88 -5.83 -23.02
N LYS A 248 1.73 -6.81 -23.40
CA LYS A 248 1.41 -7.89 -24.33
C LYS A 248 1.07 -9.22 -23.63
N GLU A 249 1.15 -9.25 -22.31
CA GLU A 249 0.86 -10.47 -21.56
C GLU A 249 -0.64 -10.73 -21.47
N SER A 250 -1.04 -12.00 -21.53
CA SER A 250 -2.46 -12.40 -21.54
C SER A 250 -3.24 -12.01 -20.29
N PHE A 251 -2.56 -11.81 -19.16
CA PHE A 251 -3.16 -11.38 -17.89
C PHE A 251 -3.25 -9.85 -17.77
N TYR A 252 -2.64 -9.08 -18.69
CA TYR A 252 -2.61 -7.63 -18.61
C TYR A 252 -4.02 -7.02 -18.61
N GLN A 253 -4.20 -6.00 -17.81
CA GLN A 253 -5.38 -5.16 -17.77
C GLN A 253 -4.93 -3.69 -17.82
N ASP A 254 -5.68 -2.81 -18.47
CA ASP A 254 -5.35 -1.39 -18.63
C ASP A 254 -4.99 -0.69 -17.32
N TRP A 255 -5.66 -1.09 -16.22
CA TRP A 255 -5.37 -0.54 -14.90
C TRP A 255 -4.03 -0.99 -14.30
N MET A 256 -3.33 -1.96 -14.89
CA MET A 256 -1.97 -2.39 -14.51
C MET A 256 -0.88 -1.52 -15.17
N GLY A 257 -1.26 -0.66 -16.10
CA GLY A 257 -0.35 0.20 -16.84
C GLY A 257 0.41 1.21 -16.00
N LEU A 258 1.18 2.05 -16.66
CA LEU A 258 1.97 3.10 -16.01
C LEU A 258 1.07 4.08 -15.25
N VAL A 259 1.60 4.60 -14.13
CA VAL A 259 0.87 5.54 -13.27
C VAL A 259 1.11 6.96 -13.76
N GLN A 260 0.15 7.50 -14.51
CA GLN A 260 0.26 8.79 -15.20
C GLN A 260 -1.01 9.62 -15.03
N GLY A 261 -0.95 10.90 -15.40
CA GLY A 261 -2.08 11.84 -15.34
C GLY A 261 -2.56 12.07 -13.90
N ASP A 262 -3.87 12.05 -13.68
CA ASP A 262 -4.50 12.28 -12.37
C ASP A 262 -4.11 11.24 -11.30
N ARG A 263 -3.47 10.14 -11.70
CA ARG A 263 -3.01 9.05 -10.82
C ARG A 263 -1.52 9.14 -10.51
N THR A 264 -0.80 10.11 -11.07
CA THR A 264 0.64 10.29 -10.85
C THR A 264 0.96 10.31 -9.37
N TYR A 265 1.88 9.47 -8.98
CA TYR A 265 2.44 9.45 -7.63
C TYR A 265 3.39 10.63 -7.43
N TYR A 266 3.70 10.92 -6.19
CA TYR A 266 4.64 11.94 -5.79
C TYR A 266 5.76 11.32 -4.96
N CYS A 267 6.94 11.92 -5.00
CA CYS A 267 8.05 11.56 -4.14
C CYS A 267 8.94 12.78 -3.87
N LEU A 268 9.75 12.69 -2.82
CA LEU A 268 10.72 13.74 -2.49
C LEU A 268 11.86 13.73 -3.51
N ASN A 269 12.23 14.94 -3.96
CA ASN A 269 13.48 15.18 -4.70
C ASN A 269 14.64 15.45 -3.74
N SER A 270 15.85 15.68 -4.26
CA SER A 270 17.04 15.96 -3.46
C SER A 270 16.95 17.26 -2.66
N LYS A 271 16.06 18.18 -3.05
CA LYS A 271 15.78 19.44 -2.33
C LYS A 271 14.76 19.26 -1.19
N GLY A 272 14.21 18.05 -1.00
CA GLY A 272 13.15 17.77 -0.03
C GLY A 272 11.76 18.26 -0.47
N GLU A 273 11.57 18.57 -1.73
CA GLU A 273 10.28 18.97 -2.31
C GLU A 273 9.51 17.72 -2.77
N ASN A 274 8.21 17.66 -2.46
CA ASN A 274 7.37 16.57 -2.93
C ASN A 274 6.83 16.88 -4.33
N VAL A 275 7.41 16.23 -5.32
CA VAL A 275 7.17 16.49 -6.75
C VAL A 275 6.53 15.31 -7.45
N PRO A 276 5.83 15.51 -8.60
CA PRO A 276 5.28 14.42 -9.38
C PRO A 276 6.37 13.43 -9.81
N LEU A 277 6.12 12.13 -9.64
CA LEU A 277 6.97 11.06 -10.14
C LEU A 277 6.51 10.67 -11.54
N GLN A 278 7.26 11.08 -12.55
CA GLN A 278 6.93 10.86 -13.96
C GLN A 278 7.34 9.45 -14.39
N GLU A 279 6.37 8.56 -14.53
CA GLU A 279 6.60 7.21 -15.04
C GLU A 279 6.58 7.21 -16.56
N GLU A 280 7.77 7.19 -17.18
CA GLU A 280 7.93 7.46 -18.63
C GLU A 280 7.84 6.23 -19.52
N GLY A 281 7.96 5.04 -18.94
CA GLY A 281 7.93 3.80 -19.70
C GLY A 281 8.30 2.57 -18.86
N TRP A 282 8.48 1.48 -19.55
CA TRP A 282 8.90 0.21 -19.00
C TRP A 282 10.42 0.06 -19.10
N ALA A 283 11.04 -0.47 -18.05
CA ALA A 283 12.43 -0.88 -18.07
C ALA A 283 12.55 -2.29 -18.66
N SER A 284 13.77 -2.70 -19.01
CA SER A 284 14.04 -4.09 -19.36
C SER A 284 13.79 -5.01 -18.14
N ALA A 285 13.42 -6.27 -18.40
CA ALA A 285 13.12 -7.25 -17.33
C ALA A 285 14.35 -7.60 -16.47
N ASP A 286 15.57 -7.41 -16.98
CA ASP A 286 16.83 -7.61 -16.27
C ASP A 286 17.31 -6.38 -15.48
N GLU A 287 16.72 -5.21 -15.72
CA GLU A 287 17.06 -3.97 -15.02
C GLU A 287 16.85 -4.11 -13.51
N ASN A 288 17.76 -3.52 -12.72
CA ASN A 288 17.61 -3.46 -11.27
C ASN A 288 16.78 -2.24 -10.85
N PRO A 289 15.84 -2.42 -9.93
CA PRO A 289 15.10 -1.30 -9.37
C PRO A 289 15.98 -0.45 -8.44
N THR A 290 15.54 0.76 -8.16
CA THR A 290 16.06 1.62 -7.09
C THR A 290 15.06 1.78 -5.97
N HIS A 291 13.75 1.60 -6.26
CA HIS A 291 12.65 1.79 -5.31
C HIS A 291 11.56 0.73 -5.49
N ILE A 292 10.86 0.47 -4.38
CA ILE A 292 9.64 -0.33 -4.36
C ILE A 292 8.51 0.49 -3.73
N ILE A 293 7.32 0.38 -4.32
CA ILE A 293 6.05 0.87 -3.77
C ILE A 293 5.23 -0.37 -3.43
N ILE A 294 4.80 -0.49 -2.18
CA ILE A 294 3.76 -1.44 -1.77
C ILE A 294 2.61 -0.60 -1.25
N LYS A 295 1.40 -0.81 -1.78
CA LYS A 295 0.23 -0.02 -1.40
C LYS A 295 -1.01 -0.88 -1.37
N PHE A 296 -1.80 -0.75 -0.31
CA PHE A 296 -3.09 -1.36 -0.11
C PHE A 296 -4.17 -0.28 0.00
N ASP A 297 -5.27 -0.47 -0.68
CA ASP A 297 -6.42 0.44 -0.66
C ASP A 297 -7.71 -0.32 -0.43
N SER A 298 -8.59 0.19 0.43
CA SER A 298 -9.95 -0.36 0.59
C SER A 298 -10.85 -0.05 -0.61
N SER A 299 -10.43 0.85 -1.52
CA SER A 299 -11.11 1.23 -2.75
C SER A 299 -10.12 1.53 -3.87
N HIS A 300 -10.38 1.03 -5.09
CA HIS A 300 -9.54 1.29 -6.28
C HIS A 300 -9.89 2.58 -7.02
N GLY A 301 -10.91 3.30 -6.56
CA GLY A 301 -11.46 4.46 -7.30
C GLY A 301 -10.53 5.67 -7.37
N GLY A 302 -9.42 5.66 -6.63
CA GLY A 302 -8.55 6.82 -6.48
C GLY A 302 -9.14 7.85 -5.50
N ALA A 303 -8.68 9.08 -5.61
CA ALA A 303 -9.07 10.14 -4.69
C ALA A 303 -10.57 10.42 -4.76
N TYR A 304 -11.23 10.41 -3.60
CA TYR A 304 -12.64 10.79 -3.41
C TYR A 304 -13.66 9.92 -4.14
N ILE A 305 -13.29 8.78 -4.69
CA ILE A 305 -14.17 7.86 -5.41
C ILE A 305 -14.14 6.48 -4.77
N GLY A 306 -15.31 5.92 -4.44
CA GLY A 306 -15.42 4.57 -3.91
C GLY A 306 -16.79 4.26 -3.34
N THR A 307 -16.84 3.16 -2.58
CA THR A 307 -18.06 2.70 -1.89
C THR A 307 -17.85 2.74 -0.38
N VAL A 308 -18.78 3.36 0.33
CA VAL A 308 -18.75 3.42 1.79
C VAL A 308 -18.94 2.02 2.36
N GLY A 309 -18.13 1.66 3.35
CA GLY A 309 -18.19 0.35 4.00
C GLY A 309 -17.22 -0.68 3.45
N ASN A 310 -16.64 -0.45 2.25
CA ASN A 310 -15.58 -1.34 1.77
C ASN A 310 -14.44 -1.41 2.77
N THR A 311 -14.00 -2.63 3.06
CA THR A 311 -12.97 -2.89 4.07
C THR A 311 -11.98 -3.91 3.56
N LEU A 312 -10.70 -3.60 3.68
CA LEU A 312 -9.60 -4.51 3.42
C LEU A 312 -8.80 -4.67 4.71
N TRP A 313 -8.59 -5.90 5.15
CA TRP A 313 -7.66 -6.25 6.22
C TRP A 313 -6.42 -6.86 5.60
N VAL A 314 -5.26 -6.51 6.11
CA VAL A 314 -3.96 -6.97 5.60
C VAL A 314 -3.05 -7.32 6.76
N ASP A 315 -2.29 -8.40 6.61
CA ASP A 315 -1.31 -8.85 7.58
C ASP A 315 -0.15 -9.62 6.93
N ASN A 316 0.94 -9.80 7.67
CA ASN A 316 2.08 -10.65 7.33
C ASN A 316 2.67 -10.39 5.93
N VAL A 317 2.89 -9.11 5.60
CA VAL A 317 3.39 -8.68 4.29
C VAL A 317 4.87 -9.05 4.11
N LYS A 318 5.16 -9.92 3.14
CA LYS A 318 6.50 -10.45 2.86
C LYS A 318 6.88 -10.29 1.40
N LEU A 319 8.15 -10.08 1.14
CA LEU A 319 8.77 -10.22 -0.17
C LEU A 319 9.34 -11.63 -0.32
N VAL A 320 9.12 -12.25 -1.47
CA VAL A 320 9.60 -13.60 -1.80
C VAL A 320 10.67 -13.47 -2.87
N TYR A 321 11.85 -14.04 -2.65
CA TYR A 321 13.02 -13.96 -3.53
C TYR A 321 13.36 -15.28 -4.21
#